data_99d00c0efe96037d2ac714157fcb083d
#
_entry.id   99d00c0efe96037d2ac714157fcb083d
#
_cell.length_a   1.000
_cell.length_b   1.000
_cell.length_c   1.000
_cell.angle_alpha   90.00
_cell.angle_beta   90.00
_cell.angle_gamma   90.00
#
_symmetry.space_group_name_H-M   'P 1'
#
loop_
_entity.id
_entity.type
_entity.pdbx_description
1 polymer ?
#
loop_
_entity_poly.entity_id
_entity_poly.type
_entity_poly.pdbx_seq_one_letter_code
_entity_poly.pdbx_strand_id
1 'polypeptide(L)'
;MGPCRRRPAASEDGPDHRGRDEGLRTNALVPELAVSDWRTSRAFYCDLVGFDVAYERPDEGFSFLTLGAAQLMIDQIGIGRTFEVKDVPLERPFGRGVNLQILVPQVAPILARLESAGVPLYLPLEEKWYRRDDHEVGNRQFVVADPDGYLLRLFEDLGERPVARP
;
A
#
# COMPACT_ATOMS: atom_id res chain seq x y z
N MET A 1 13.64 13.84 6.97
CA MET A 1 12.29 13.38 6.57
C MET A 1 11.80 14.33 5.47
N GLY A 2 11.72 13.87 4.21
CA GLY A 2 11.16 14.66 3.11
C GLY A 2 9.64 14.55 3.12
N PRO A 3 8.91 15.61 2.74
CA PRO A 3 7.46 15.56 2.70
C PRO A 3 6.99 14.54 1.67
N CYS A 4 5.92 13.82 2.00
CA CYS A 4 5.22 12.93 1.07
C CYS A 4 4.94 13.67 -0.24
N ARG A 5 5.38 13.10 -1.36
CA ARG A 5 5.24 13.74 -2.67
C ARG A 5 3.77 13.76 -3.07
N ARG A 6 3.24 14.96 -3.33
CA ARG A 6 1.99 15.11 -4.08
C ARG A 6 2.33 14.99 -5.57
N ARG A 7 1.51 14.27 -6.30
CA ARG A 7 1.57 14.31 -7.76
C ARG A 7 1.40 15.76 -8.22
N PRO A 8 2.26 16.32 -9.09
CA PRO A 8 2.10 17.70 -9.56
C PRO A 8 0.75 17.83 -10.27
N ALA A 9 0.01 18.88 -9.92
CA ALA A 9 -1.13 19.31 -10.72
C ALA A 9 -0.64 19.66 -12.13
N ALA A 10 -1.39 19.25 -13.17
CA ALA A 10 -1.08 19.62 -14.54
C ALA A 10 -0.99 21.13 -14.67
N SER A 11 0.13 21.66 -15.21
CA SER A 11 0.32 23.06 -15.48
C SER A 11 -0.63 23.49 -16.61
N GLU A 12 -1.47 24.47 -16.34
CA GLU A 12 -2.20 25.22 -17.37
C GLU A 12 -1.19 26.09 -18.12
N ASP A 13 -0.83 25.75 -19.38
CA ASP A 13 -0.59 26.69 -20.47
C ASP A 13 -0.02 25.99 -21.69
N GLY A 14 -0.74 26.09 -22.83
CA GLY A 14 -0.24 25.82 -24.18
C GLY A 14 -1.28 25.16 -25.11
N PRO A 15 -1.44 25.65 -26.39
CA PRO A 15 -2.55 25.24 -27.23
C PRO A 15 -2.33 23.88 -27.89
N ASP A 16 -3.43 23.10 -27.87
CA ASP A 16 -3.81 22.06 -28.83
C ASP A 16 -2.85 20.90 -29.07
N HIS A 17 -2.81 19.95 -28.11
CA HIS A 17 -2.67 18.55 -28.47
C HIS A 17 -3.66 17.74 -27.62
N ARG A 18 -4.58 17.05 -28.29
CA ARG A 18 -5.53 16.10 -27.70
C ARG A 18 -4.80 14.93 -27.02
N GLY A 19 -4.10 15.26 -25.91
CA GLY A 19 -3.70 14.34 -24.88
C GLY A 19 -4.91 14.24 -23.93
N ARG A 20 -5.55 13.08 -23.89
CA ARG A 20 -6.54 12.79 -22.87
C ARG A 20 -5.85 13.08 -21.54
N ASP A 21 -6.44 13.98 -20.76
CA ASP A 21 -6.13 14.14 -19.33
C ASP A 21 -6.25 12.72 -18.72
N GLU A 22 -5.09 12.07 -18.51
CA GLU A 22 -5.05 10.79 -17.79
C GLU A 22 -5.25 11.10 -16.31
N GLY A 23 -6.46 11.56 -15.98
CA GLY A 23 -6.93 11.68 -14.62
C GLY A 23 -6.70 10.38 -13.87
N LEU A 24 -6.59 10.44 -12.56
CA LEU A 24 -6.42 9.26 -11.70
C LEU A 24 -7.44 8.18 -12.10
N ARG A 25 -6.98 7.11 -12.74
CA ARG A 25 -7.82 5.96 -13.06
C ARG A 25 -7.92 5.09 -11.81
N THR A 26 -9.11 5.00 -11.25
CA THR A 26 -9.39 4.13 -10.11
C THR A 26 -9.42 2.67 -10.56
N ASN A 27 -8.73 1.79 -9.83
CA ASN A 27 -8.78 0.35 -10.03
C ASN A 27 -10.18 -0.21 -9.73
N ALA A 28 -10.51 -1.36 -10.33
CA ALA A 28 -11.80 -2.02 -10.07
C ALA A 28 -11.95 -2.49 -8.60
N LEU A 29 -10.83 -2.73 -7.93
CA LEU A 29 -10.77 -3.03 -6.50
C LEU A 29 -9.79 -2.07 -5.84
N VAL A 30 -10.25 -1.32 -4.85
CA VAL A 30 -9.43 -0.46 -4.00
C VAL A 30 -9.81 -0.74 -2.56
N PRO A 31 -8.92 -1.32 -1.74
CA PRO A 31 -9.16 -1.48 -0.32
C PRO A 31 -9.31 -0.12 0.38
N GLU A 32 -10.26 -0.01 1.30
CA GLU A 32 -10.42 1.12 2.21
C GLU A 32 -10.15 0.63 3.62
N LEU A 33 -9.15 1.22 4.27
CA LEU A 33 -8.70 0.81 5.60
C LEU A 33 -9.16 1.84 6.63
N ALA A 34 -9.97 1.39 7.57
CA ALA A 34 -10.30 2.17 8.75
C ALA A 34 -9.04 2.30 9.63
N VAL A 35 -8.62 3.52 9.94
CA VAL A 35 -7.40 3.79 10.72
C VAL A 35 -7.73 4.57 11.99
N SER A 36 -6.97 4.33 13.04
CA SER A 36 -7.18 5.02 14.33
C SER A 36 -6.63 6.45 14.34
N ASP A 37 -5.56 6.72 13.58
CA ASP A 37 -4.95 8.03 13.40
C ASP A 37 -4.47 8.19 11.97
N TRP A 38 -5.15 9.02 11.21
CA TRP A 38 -4.89 9.26 9.79
C TRP A 38 -3.47 9.79 9.53
N ARG A 39 -2.95 10.68 10.40
CA ARG A 39 -1.62 11.26 10.18
C ARG A 39 -0.53 10.24 10.37
N THR A 40 -0.66 9.40 11.39
CA THR A 40 0.28 8.29 11.66
C THR A 40 0.26 7.26 10.54
N SER A 41 -0.93 6.83 10.09
CA SER A 41 -1.06 5.88 8.99
C SER A 41 -0.55 6.48 7.67
N ARG A 42 -0.90 7.73 7.37
CA ARG A 42 -0.40 8.43 6.18
C ARG A 42 1.13 8.51 6.16
N ALA A 43 1.76 8.86 7.29
CA ALA A 43 3.22 8.90 7.39
C ALA A 43 3.83 7.49 7.17
N PHE A 44 3.25 6.44 7.75
CA PHE A 44 3.69 5.08 7.54
C PHE A 44 3.64 4.70 6.05
N TYR A 45 2.48 4.87 5.40
CA TYR A 45 2.31 4.51 4.00
C TYR A 45 3.19 5.34 3.06
N CYS A 46 3.28 6.66 3.28
CA CYS A 46 4.01 7.54 2.39
C CYS A 46 5.52 7.53 2.66
N ASP A 47 5.95 7.74 3.90
CA ASP A 47 7.35 7.98 4.21
C ASP A 47 8.14 6.67 4.34
N LEU A 48 7.51 5.60 4.82
CA LEU A 48 8.17 4.31 5.02
C LEU A 48 7.92 3.34 3.86
N VAL A 49 6.67 3.12 3.45
CA VAL A 49 6.36 2.19 2.35
C VAL A 49 6.63 2.83 0.99
N GLY A 50 6.32 4.11 0.82
CA GLY A 50 6.61 4.87 -0.39
C GLY A 50 5.40 5.07 -1.30
N PHE A 51 4.19 5.08 -0.74
CA PHE A 51 3.00 5.51 -1.46
C PHE A 51 3.03 7.02 -1.72
N ASP A 52 2.47 7.43 -2.85
CA ASP A 52 2.16 8.81 -3.16
C ASP A 52 0.70 9.11 -2.81
N VAL A 53 0.42 10.35 -2.39
CA VAL A 53 -0.94 10.83 -2.20
C VAL A 53 -1.50 11.25 -3.55
N ALA A 54 -2.52 10.55 -4.04
CA ALA A 54 -3.25 10.94 -5.23
C ALA A 54 -4.18 12.12 -4.95
N TYR A 55 -4.95 12.01 -3.87
CA TYR A 55 -5.73 13.11 -3.29
C TYR A 55 -6.04 12.82 -1.82
N GLU A 56 -6.40 13.85 -1.07
CA GLU A 56 -6.73 13.73 0.35
C GLU A 56 -7.81 14.74 0.77
N ARG A 57 -8.54 14.40 1.83
CA ARG A 57 -9.48 15.27 2.52
C ARG A 57 -9.11 15.31 4.00
N PRO A 58 -8.19 16.21 4.40
CA PRO A 58 -7.65 16.24 5.77
C PRO A 58 -8.69 16.47 6.87
N ASP A 59 -9.73 17.21 6.57
CA ASP A 59 -10.87 17.52 7.47
C ASP A 59 -11.75 16.29 7.73
N GLU A 60 -11.71 15.30 6.83
CA GLU A 60 -12.38 14.02 6.96
C GLU A 60 -11.42 12.92 7.45
N GLY A 61 -10.11 13.20 7.59
CA GLY A 61 -9.10 12.20 7.93
C GLY A 61 -8.90 11.15 6.83
N PHE A 62 -9.03 11.55 5.55
CA PHE A 62 -9.03 10.64 4.41
C PHE A 62 -7.84 10.89 3.47
N SER A 63 -7.27 9.80 2.94
CA SER A 63 -6.33 9.85 1.80
C SER A 63 -6.56 8.70 0.83
N PHE A 64 -6.46 9.00 -0.46
CA PHE A 64 -6.33 8.04 -1.53
C PHE A 64 -4.86 7.93 -1.91
N LEU A 65 -4.30 6.74 -1.81
CA LEU A 65 -2.87 6.46 -1.93
C LEU A 65 -2.59 5.56 -3.13
N THR A 66 -1.44 5.78 -3.79
CA THR A 66 -1.00 4.99 -4.95
C THR A 66 0.46 4.57 -4.81
N LEU A 67 0.78 3.32 -5.20
CA LEU A 67 2.15 2.82 -5.31
C LEU A 67 2.25 1.94 -6.56
N GLY A 68 2.83 2.48 -7.63
CA GLY A 68 2.74 1.84 -8.95
C GLY A 68 1.28 1.64 -9.36
N ALA A 69 0.88 0.39 -9.61
CA ALA A 69 -0.50 0.03 -9.92
C ALA A 69 -1.36 -0.23 -8.66
N ALA A 70 -0.75 -0.32 -7.49
CA ALA A 70 -1.49 -0.52 -6.25
C ALA A 70 -2.20 0.77 -5.82
N GLN A 71 -3.43 0.63 -5.34
CA GLN A 71 -4.25 1.72 -4.82
C GLN A 71 -4.89 1.28 -3.51
N LEU A 72 -4.93 2.17 -2.54
CA LEU A 72 -5.67 1.97 -1.30
C LEU A 72 -6.16 3.31 -0.74
N MET A 73 -7.18 3.25 0.10
CA MET A 73 -7.70 4.38 0.86
C MET A 73 -7.45 4.16 2.34
N ILE A 74 -7.20 5.22 3.06
CA ILE A 74 -7.19 5.26 4.53
C ILE A 74 -8.22 6.29 4.99
N ASP A 75 -9.03 5.92 5.97
CA ASP A 75 -10.11 6.75 6.52
C ASP A 75 -10.10 6.65 8.04
N GLN A 76 -10.04 7.80 8.72
CA GLN A 76 -9.95 7.83 10.18
C GLN A 76 -11.30 7.54 10.83
N ILE A 77 -11.31 6.56 11.72
CA ILE A 77 -12.47 6.20 12.53
C ILE A 77 -12.99 7.44 13.27
N GLY A 78 -14.31 7.67 13.16
CA GLY A 78 -15.01 8.71 13.92
C GLY A 78 -14.87 10.13 13.39
N ILE A 79 -14.17 10.39 12.28
CA ILE A 79 -14.11 11.71 11.64
C ILE A 79 -14.93 11.73 10.36
N GLY A 80 -14.61 10.87 9.40
CA GLY A 80 -15.28 10.77 8.13
C GLY A 80 -16.41 9.73 8.14
N ARG A 81 -16.61 9.08 7.01
CA ARG A 81 -17.61 8.04 6.83
C ARG A 81 -17.01 6.68 7.15
N THR A 82 -17.14 6.23 8.39
CA THR A 82 -16.67 4.91 8.83
C THR A 82 -17.71 3.84 8.54
N PHE A 83 -17.26 2.72 7.93
CA PHE A 83 -18.09 1.54 7.75
C PHE A 83 -17.75 0.52 8.83
N GLU A 84 -18.62 0.37 9.81
CA GLU A 84 -18.48 -0.57 10.90
C GLU A 84 -19.57 -1.64 10.85
N VAL A 85 -19.22 -2.86 11.26
CA VAL A 85 -20.24 -3.88 11.52
C VAL A 85 -20.97 -3.45 12.79
N LYS A 86 -22.26 -3.22 12.68
CA LYS A 86 -23.08 -2.73 13.77
C LYS A 86 -22.91 -3.61 15.03
N ASP A 87 -22.72 -2.98 16.15
CA ASP A 87 -22.58 -3.60 17.48
C ASP A 87 -21.29 -4.46 17.65
N VAL A 88 -20.32 -4.36 16.74
CA VAL A 88 -19.01 -5.01 16.87
C VAL A 88 -17.92 -3.94 16.85
N PRO A 89 -17.28 -3.65 17.99
CA PRO A 89 -16.24 -2.64 18.04
C PRO A 89 -15.01 -3.06 17.22
N LEU A 90 -14.41 -2.10 16.52
CA LEU A 90 -13.11 -2.28 15.88
C LEU A 90 -12.02 -2.33 16.96
N GLU A 91 -11.41 -3.50 17.11
CA GLU A 91 -10.31 -3.73 18.05
C GLU A 91 -9.03 -4.10 17.29
N ARG A 92 -7.91 -3.52 17.70
CA ARG A 92 -6.58 -3.87 17.14
C ARG A 92 -6.19 -5.32 17.44
N PRO A 93 -5.49 -6.00 16.53
CA PRO A 93 -5.11 -5.54 15.20
C PRO A 93 -6.31 -5.53 14.26
N PHE A 94 -6.45 -4.44 13.48
CA PHE A 94 -7.46 -4.35 12.44
C PHE A 94 -7.13 -5.29 11.27
N GLY A 95 -8.10 -5.58 10.41
CA GLY A 95 -7.87 -6.42 9.24
C GLY A 95 -7.46 -7.86 9.55
N ARG A 96 -7.82 -8.40 10.71
CA ARG A 96 -7.53 -9.79 11.11
C ARG A 96 -7.98 -10.77 10.02
N GLY A 97 -7.02 -11.54 9.47
CA GLY A 97 -7.24 -12.46 8.34
C GLY A 97 -7.09 -11.81 6.96
N VAL A 98 -6.79 -10.50 6.88
CA VAL A 98 -6.49 -9.79 5.64
C VAL A 98 -4.98 -9.60 5.50
N ASN A 99 -4.46 -9.87 4.30
CA ASN A 99 -3.08 -9.62 3.91
C ASN A 99 -3.08 -8.99 2.51
N LEU A 100 -2.58 -7.77 2.41
CA LEU A 100 -2.50 -7.04 1.15
C LEU A 100 -1.15 -7.32 0.49
N GLN A 101 -1.17 -8.02 -0.65
CA GLN A 101 0.04 -8.28 -1.43
C GLN A 101 0.26 -7.16 -2.44
N ILE A 102 1.43 -6.52 -2.38
CA ILE A 102 1.76 -5.33 -3.17
C ILE A 102 3.07 -5.56 -3.91
N LEU A 103 3.00 -5.53 -5.24
CA LEU A 103 4.17 -5.58 -6.11
C LEU A 103 4.93 -4.25 -6.04
N VAL A 104 6.22 -4.33 -5.81
CA VAL A 104 7.13 -3.19 -5.84
C VAL A 104 8.35 -3.48 -6.73
N PRO A 105 8.97 -2.47 -7.35
CA PRO A 105 10.16 -2.69 -8.15
C PRO A 105 11.33 -3.26 -7.35
N GLN A 106 11.48 -2.82 -6.09
CA GLN A 106 12.53 -3.27 -5.17
C GLN A 106 12.04 -3.20 -3.72
N VAL A 107 12.23 -4.27 -2.95
CA VAL A 107 11.90 -4.27 -1.52
C VAL A 107 12.99 -3.63 -0.65
N ALA A 108 14.24 -3.64 -1.09
CA ALA A 108 15.38 -3.17 -0.28
C ALA A 108 15.27 -1.72 0.19
N PRO A 109 14.88 -0.72 -0.61
CA PRO A 109 14.71 0.66 -0.14
C PRO A 109 13.62 0.81 0.92
N ILE A 110 12.55 0.00 0.84
CA ILE A 110 11.44 0.00 1.81
C ILE A 110 11.93 -0.59 3.14
N LEU A 111 12.62 -1.73 3.07
CA LEU A 111 13.24 -2.37 4.26
C LEU A 111 14.15 -1.40 4.99
N ALA A 112 15.05 -0.72 4.28
CA ALA A 112 15.98 0.23 4.89
C ALA A 112 15.25 1.37 5.63
N ARG A 113 14.13 1.87 5.11
CA ARG A 113 13.32 2.89 5.79
C ARG A 113 12.62 2.35 7.04
N LEU A 114 12.03 1.14 6.95
CA LEU A 114 11.38 0.48 8.07
C LEU A 114 12.38 0.18 9.21
N GLU A 115 13.55 -0.35 8.88
CA GLU A 115 14.63 -0.61 9.83
C GLU A 115 15.11 0.67 10.51
N SER A 116 15.34 1.74 9.73
CA SER A 116 15.77 3.04 10.27
C SER A 116 14.71 3.67 11.19
N ALA A 117 13.44 3.36 10.96
CA ALA A 117 12.32 3.79 11.80
C ALA A 117 12.04 2.85 12.99
N GLY A 118 12.78 1.74 13.11
CA GLY A 118 12.59 0.75 14.17
C GLY A 118 11.28 -0.03 14.06
N VAL A 119 10.70 -0.15 12.86
CA VAL A 119 9.45 -0.89 12.62
C VAL A 119 9.76 -2.38 12.49
N PRO A 120 9.23 -3.25 13.36
CA PRO A 120 9.49 -4.68 13.29
C PRO A 120 8.77 -5.31 12.10
N LEU A 121 9.41 -6.29 11.46
CA LEU A 121 8.78 -7.09 10.41
C LEU A 121 7.94 -8.21 11.04
N TYR A 122 6.75 -8.45 10.48
CA TYR A 122 5.91 -9.61 10.81
C TYR A 122 6.48 -10.90 10.22
N LEU A 123 6.97 -10.83 8.98
CA LEU A 123 7.74 -11.87 8.31
C LEU A 123 9.05 -11.24 7.81
N PRO A 124 10.22 -11.76 8.20
CA PRO A 124 11.51 -11.31 7.67
C PRO A 124 11.59 -11.46 6.15
N LEU A 125 12.57 -10.76 5.54
CA LEU A 125 12.85 -10.91 4.12
C LEU A 125 13.17 -12.36 3.78
N GLU A 126 12.47 -12.89 2.80
CA GLU A 126 12.67 -14.23 2.26
C GLU A 126 12.53 -14.25 0.73
N GLU A 127 13.08 -15.29 0.10
CA GLU A 127 12.73 -15.68 -1.27
C GLU A 127 11.84 -16.91 -1.20
N LYS A 128 10.65 -16.79 -1.80
CA LYS A 128 9.67 -17.88 -1.80
C LYS A 128 9.18 -18.16 -3.20
N TRP A 129 9.19 -19.45 -3.55
CA TRP A 129 8.69 -19.94 -4.81
C TRP A 129 7.35 -20.65 -4.57
N TYR A 130 6.34 -20.22 -5.33
CA TYR A 130 4.98 -20.73 -5.23
C TYR A 130 4.63 -21.49 -6.49
N ARG A 131 4.11 -22.70 -6.32
CA ARG A 131 3.67 -23.51 -7.46
C ARG A 131 2.44 -22.87 -8.12
N ARG A 132 2.53 -22.74 -9.45
CA ARG A 132 1.44 -22.33 -10.32
C ARG A 132 1.38 -23.35 -11.46
N ASP A 133 0.48 -24.33 -11.36
CA ASP A 133 0.31 -25.44 -12.29
C ASP A 133 1.60 -26.23 -12.52
N ASP A 134 2.26 -26.06 -13.67
CA ASP A 134 3.46 -26.78 -14.12
C ASP A 134 4.77 -26.00 -13.90
N HIS A 135 4.69 -24.79 -13.34
CA HIS A 135 5.84 -23.94 -13.04
C HIS A 135 5.75 -23.36 -11.63
N GLU A 136 6.78 -22.65 -11.20
CA GLU A 136 6.83 -21.88 -9.97
C GLU A 136 7.04 -20.40 -10.28
N VAL A 137 6.40 -19.53 -9.52
CA VAL A 137 6.62 -18.09 -9.52
C VAL A 137 7.37 -17.68 -8.26
N GLY A 138 8.40 -16.87 -8.42
CA GLY A 138 9.28 -16.45 -7.33
C GLY A 138 8.96 -15.06 -6.82
N ASN A 139 8.92 -14.92 -5.50
CA ASN A 139 8.82 -13.63 -4.83
C ASN A 139 9.99 -13.45 -3.87
N ARG A 140 10.65 -12.30 -3.92
CA ARG A 140 11.44 -11.78 -2.80
C ARG A 140 10.54 -10.87 -2.01
N GLN A 141 10.20 -11.29 -0.79
CA GLN A 141 9.10 -10.69 -0.04
C GLN A 141 9.39 -10.53 1.44
N PHE A 142 8.68 -9.62 2.08
CA PHE A 142 8.56 -9.53 3.54
C PHE A 142 7.14 -9.09 3.90
N VAL A 143 6.77 -9.22 5.18
CA VAL A 143 5.49 -8.74 5.70
C VAL A 143 5.73 -7.77 6.84
N VAL A 144 5.04 -6.64 6.82
CA VAL A 144 5.04 -5.64 7.88
C VAL A 144 3.59 -5.34 8.28
N ALA A 145 3.36 -5.09 9.57
CA ALA A 145 2.09 -4.56 10.04
C ALA A 145 2.12 -3.03 9.97
N ASP A 146 1.04 -2.42 9.50
CA ASP A 146 0.85 -0.99 9.63
C ASP A 146 0.52 -0.59 11.09
N PRO A 147 0.39 0.70 11.44
CA PRO A 147 0.12 1.15 12.81
C PRO A 147 -1.14 0.57 13.45
N ASP A 148 -2.12 0.16 12.66
CA ASP A 148 -3.38 -0.43 13.12
C ASP A 148 -3.44 -1.96 13.01
N GLY A 149 -2.37 -2.57 12.45
CA GLY A 149 -2.22 -4.03 12.39
C GLY A 149 -2.67 -4.67 11.08
N TYR A 150 -2.91 -3.88 10.03
CA TYR A 150 -3.09 -4.44 8.67
C TYR A 150 -1.77 -4.99 8.16
N LEU A 151 -1.79 -6.21 7.63
CA LEU A 151 -0.59 -6.86 7.10
C LEU A 151 -0.37 -6.49 5.63
N LEU A 152 0.81 -5.91 5.35
CA LEU A 152 1.27 -5.61 4.01
C LEU A 152 2.38 -6.58 3.64
N ARG A 153 2.17 -7.36 2.58
CA ARG A 153 3.19 -8.19 1.95
C ARG A 153 3.77 -7.44 0.76
N LEU A 154 4.95 -6.86 0.93
CA LEU A 154 5.69 -6.20 -0.15
C LEU A 154 6.54 -7.24 -0.86
N PHE A 155 6.51 -7.28 -2.19
CA PHE A 155 7.29 -8.26 -2.94
C PHE A 155 7.84 -7.71 -4.25
N GLU A 156 9.02 -8.22 -4.62
CA GLU A 156 9.61 -8.16 -5.96
C GLU A 156 9.28 -9.46 -6.70
N ASP A 157 9.00 -9.36 -7.97
CA ASP A 157 8.84 -10.52 -8.85
C ASP A 157 10.22 -11.05 -9.26
N LEU A 158 10.52 -12.31 -8.94
CA LEU A 158 11.75 -13.01 -9.33
C LEU A 158 11.57 -13.82 -10.64
N GLY A 159 10.40 -13.71 -11.28
CA GLY A 159 10.07 -14.45 -12.49
C GLY A 159 9.58 -15.87 -12.23
N GLU A 160 9.70 -16.70 -13.25
CA GLU A 160 9.17 -18.05 -13.28
C GLU A 160 10.28 -19.09 -13.48
N ARG A 161 10.08 -20.30 -12.96
CA ARG A 161 10.97 -21.44 -13.18
C ARG A 161 10.17 -22.74 -13.31
N PRO A 162 10.71 -23.77 -14.02
CA PRO A 162 10.09 -25.09 -14.02
C PRO A 162 10.00 -25.68 -12.61
N VAL A 163 8.94 -26.43 -12.32
CA VAL A 163 8.86 -27.21 -11.06
C VAL A 163 10.02 -28.20 -11.04
N ALA A 164 10.79 -28.20 -9.94
CA ALA A 164 11.83 -29.23 -9.75
C ALA A 164 11.17 -30.61 -9.78
N ARG A 165 11.59 -31.48 -10.71
CA ARG A 165 11.16 -32.88 -10.69
C ARG A 165 11.80 -33.55 -9.49
N PRO A 166 11.04 -34.40 -8.75
CA PRO A 166 11.57 -35.15 -7.61
C PRO A 166 12.66 -36.12 -8.02
#